data_fbb029370784c156d7ff629f7f8c9358
#
_entry.id   fbb029370784c156d7ff629f7f8c9358
#
_cell.length_a   1.000
_cell.length_b   1.000
_cell.length_c   1.000
_cell.angle_alpha   90.00
_cell.angle_beta   90.00
_cell.angle_gamma   90.00
#
_symmetry.space_group_name_H-M   'P 1'
#
loop_
_entity.id
_entity.type
_entity.pdbx_description
1 polymer ?
#
loop_
_entity_poly.entity_id
_entity_poly.type
_entity_poly.pdbx_seq_one_letter_code
_entity_poly.pdbx_strand_id
1 'polypeptide(L)'
;MNVLVVIESQSGGKRTIQLRANGLLSIGRDPECGLRIKSDLISRQHAVVEFSGQAVRVEDRSTNGTHAGDHLLRKTSVWVPFGTPIVV
;
A
#
# COMPACT_ATOMS: atom_id res chain seq x y z
N MET A 1 -19.24 -3.49 2.47
CA MET A 1 -18.42 -2.89 3.52
C MET A 1 -17.28 -2.09 2.87
N ASN A 2 -17.09 -0.88 3.29
CA ASN A 2 -16.02 -0.04 2.78
C ASN A 2 -14.79 -0.16 3.67
N VAL A 3 -13.62 -0.11 3.06
CA VAL A 3 -12.34 -0.14 3.76
C VAL A 3 -11.65 1.20 3.58
N LEU A 4 -11.21 1.78 4.68
CA LEU A 4 -10.45 3.02 4.67
C LEU A 4 -8.96 2.67 4.66
N VAL A 5 -8.26 3.15 3.66
CA VAL A 5 -6.82 2.91 3.51
C VAL A 5 -6.10 4.22 3.72
N VAL A 6 -5.18 4.23 4.68
CA VAL A 6 -4.32 5.39 4.95
C VAL A 6 -2.90 5.00 4.58
N ILE A 7 -2.33 5.69 3.60
CA ILE A 7 -0.97 5.43 3.13
C ILE A 7 -0.10 6.61 3.50
N GLU A 8 1.00 6.32 4.18
CA GLU A 8 2.01 7.32 4.51
C GLU A 8 3.22 7.13 3.62
N SER A 9 3.77 8.22 3.11
CA SER A 9 5.06 8.18 2.43
C SER A 9 6.18 8.50 3.41
N GLN A 10 7.38 8.02 3.10
CA GLN A 10 8.54 8.27 3.95
C GLN A 10 8.90 9.75 4.01
N SER A 11 8.46 10.54 3.04
CA SER A 11 8.65 11.99 3.03
C SER A 11 7.64 12.73 3.91
N GLY A 12 6.73 12.01 4.59
CA GLY A 12 5.77 12.61 5.51
C GLY A 12 4.39 12.86 4.93
N GLY A 13 4.19 12.61 3.64
CA GLY A 13 2.87 12.76 3.02
C GLY A 13 1.92 11.67 3.48
N LYS A 14 0.65 12.01 3.64
CA LYS A 14 -0.38 11.07 4.05
C LYS A 14 -1.57 11.19 3.11
N ARG A 15 -2.08 10.07 2.64
CA ARG A 15 -3.25 10.01 1.78
C ARG A 15 -4.23 8.98 2.32
N THR A 16 -5.51 9.32 2.20
CA THR A 16 -6.59 8.46 2.63
C THR A 16 -7.47 8.15 1.44
N ILE A 17 -7.78 6.88 1.23
CA ILE A 17 -8.68 6.45 0.17
C ILE A 17 -9.66 5.43 0.73
N GLN A 18 -10.91 5.52 0.26
CA GLN A 18 -11.95 4.60 0.65
C GLN A 18 -12.20 3.60 -0.47
N LEU A 19 -12.16 2.32 -0.13
CA LEU A 19 -12.36 1.24 -1.08
C LEU A 19 -13.45 0.30 -0.60
N ARG A 20 -14.05 -0.43 -1.53
CA ARG A 20 -14.95 -1.53 -1.18
C ARG A 20 -14.11 -2.73 -0.75
N ALA A 21 -14.63 -3.49 0.20
CA ALA A 21 -14.01 -4.75 0.61
C ALA A 21 -13.90 -5.72 -0.57
N ASN A 22 -12.91 -6.61 -0.53
CA ASN A 22 -12.58 -7.56 -1.60
C ASN A 22 -11.99 -6.91 -2.84
N GLY A 23 -11.22 -5.83 -2.66
CA GLY A 23 -10.56 -5.17 -3.75
C GLY A 23 -9.06 -5.32 -3.74
N LEU A 24 -8.46 -5.01 -4.87
CA LEU A 24 -7.03 -4.80 -5.01
C LEU A 24 -6.78 -3.31 -5.18
N LEU A 25 -5.76 -2.80 -4.51
CA LEU A 25 -5.30 -1.43 -4.69
C LEU A 25 -3.84 -1.45 -5.09
N SER A 26 -3.54 -0.93 -6.27
CA SER A 26 -2.16 -0.70 -6.67
C SER A 26 -1.73 0.69 -6.22
N ILE A 27 -0.51 0.78 -5.71
CA ILE A 27 0.08 2.01 -5.19
C ILE A 27 1.38 2.26 -5.94
N GLY A 28 1.55 3.46 -6.46
CA GLY A 28 2.77 3.79 -7.16
C GLY A 28 2.72 5.11 -7.90
N ARG A 29 3.79 5.39 -8.65
CA ARG A 29 3.92 6.62 -9.41
C ARG A 29 3.20 6.55 -10.76
N ASP A 30 2.94 5.34 -11.25
CA ASP A 30 2.29 5.14 -12.54
C ASP A 30 0.87 5.70 -12.51
N PRO A 31 0.45 6.44 -13.55
CA PRO A 31 -0.91 6.97 -13.63
C PRO A 31 -2.01 5.90 -13.56
N GLU A 32 -1.69 4.66 -13.90
CA GLU A 32 -2.65 3.57 -13.86
C GLU A 32 -2.84 2.97 -12.48
N CYS A 33 -2.00 3.36 -11.51
CA CYS A 33 -2.17 2.89 -10.14
C CYS A 33 -3.47 3.41 -9.53
N GLY A 34 -4.13 2.58 -8.76
CA GLY A 34 -5.35 2.97 -8.05
C GLY A 34 -5.10 4.12 -7.08
N LEU A 35 -3.94 4.13 -6.45
CA LEU A 35 -3.45 5.26 -5.66
C LEU A 35 -2.13 5.73 -6.26
N ARG A 36 -2.18 6.85 -6.95
CA ARG A 36 -1.00 7.42 -7.56
C ARG A 36 -0.31 8.39 -6.61
N ILE A 37 0.98 8.20 -6.40
CA ILE A 37 1.81 9.11 -5.61
C ILE A 37 2.88 9.69 -6.51
N LYS A 38 2.83 11.01 -6.73
CA LYS A 38 3.74 11.71 -7.60
C LYS A 38 5.01 12.08 -6.85
N SER A 39 5.93 11.13 -6.78
CA SER A 39 7.21 11.34 -6.12
C SER A 39 8.26 10.47 -6.79
N ASP A 40 9.45 11.03 -7.03
CA ASP A 40 10.56 10.27 -7.60
C ASP A 40 11.07 9.18 -6.66
N LEU A 41 10.72 9.26 -5.38
CA LEU A 41 11.09 8.25 -4.39
C LEU A 41 10.18 7.03 -4.42
N ILE A 42 9.06 7.13 -5.14
CA ILE A 42 8.08 6.06 -5.25
C ILE A 42 8.27 5.36 -6.60
N SER A 43 8.34 4.04 -6.56
CA SER A 43 8.44 3.23 -7.78
C SER A 43 7.15 3.30 -8.58
N ARG A 44 7.22 3.04 -9.88
CA ARG A 44 6.03 3.07 -10.74
C ARG A 44 4.96 2.12 -10.23
N GLN A 45 5.35 0.87 -9.92
CA GLN A 45 4.54 -0.10 -9.22
C GLN A 45 5.23 -0.33 -7.88
N HIS A 46 4.73 0.33 -6.82
CA HIS A 46 5.42 0.30 -5.54
C HIS A 46 4.90 -0.81 -4.64
N ALA A 47 3.59 -0.92 -4.51
CA ALA A 47 2.98 -1.92 -3.66
C ALA A 47 1.59 -2.28 -4.18
N VAL A 48 1.13 -3.47 -3.81
CA VAL A 48 -0.25 -3.92 -4.07
C VAL A 48 -0.84 -4.35 -2.74
N VAL A 49 -2.04 -3.85 -2.47
CA VAL A 49 -2.78 -4.17 -1.26
C VAL A 49 -4.03 -4.94 -1.65
N GLU A 50 -4.20 -6.11 -1.07
CA GLU A 50 -5.36 -6.97 -1.32
C GLU A 50 -6.16 -7.12 -0.04
N PHE A 51 -7.47 -6.93 -0.13
CA PHE A 51 -8.38 -7.06 1.00
C PHE A 51 -9.11 -8.38 0.90
N SER A 52 -9.01 -9.21 1.93
CA SER A 52 -9.67 -10.51 1.96
C SER A 52 -10.18 -10.79 3.37
N GLY A 53 -11.49 -10.83 3.53
CA GLY A 53 -12.10 -11.11 4.82
C GLY A 53 -11.69 -10.12 5.89
N GLN A 54 -10.92 -10.59 6.89
CA GLN A 54 -10.51 -9.78 8.03
C GLN A 54 -9.04 -9.37 7.98
N ALA A 55 -8.37 -9.63 6.87
CA ALA A 55 -6.95 -9.38 6.77
C ALA A 55 -6.60 -8.65 5.47
N VAL A 56 -5.41 -8.07 5.45
CA VAL A 56 -4.88 -7.32 4.33
C VAL A 56 -3.56 -7.93 3.93
N ARG A 57 -3.41 -8.25 2.65
CA ARG A 57 -2.14 -8.69 2.10
C ARG A 57 -1.43 -7.50 1.48
N VAL A 58 -0.22 -7.23 1.93
CA VAL A 58 0.62 -6.16 1.40
C VAL A 58 1.77 -6.80 0.65
N GLU A 59 1.92 -6.46 -0.63
CA GLU A 59 2.99 -6.97 -1.47
C GLU A 59 3.87 -5.82 -1.93
N ASP A 60 5.17 -5.93 -1.69
CA ASP A 60 6.12 -4.93 -2.16
C ASP A 60 6.64 -5.27 -3.56
N ARG A 61 6.64 -4.27 -4.43
CA ARG A 61 7.20 -4.35 -5.78
C ARG A 61 8.18 -3.22 -6.04
N SER A 62 8.60 -2.52 -5.00
CA SER A 62 9.40 -1.31 -5.12
C SER A 62 10.89 -1.60 -5.16
N THR A 63 11.65 -0.56 -5.48
CA THR A 63 13.11 -0.58 -5.38
C THR A 63 13.57 -0.42 -3.94
N ASN A 64 12.86 0.39 -3.14
CA ASN A 64 13.31 0.80 -1.82
C ASN A 64 12.60 0.10 -0.66
N GLY A 65 11.57 -0.68 -0.95
CA GLY A 65 10.83 -1.41 0.07
C GLY A 65 9.54 -0.72 0.51
N THR A 66 8.71 -1.49 1.21
CA THR A 66 7.44 -1.03 1.76
C THR A 66 7.34 -1.51 3.19
N HIS A 67 6.95 -0.62 4.11
CA HIS A 67 6.72 -0.99 5.49
C HIS A 67 5.24 -1.33 5.70
N ALA A 68 4.98 -2.46 6.34
CA ALA A 68 3.65 -2.86 6.78
C ALA A 68 3.74 -3.20 8.26
N GLY A 69 3.35 -2.25 9.12
CA GLY A 69 3.58 -2.36 10.54
C GLY A 69 5.08 -2.44 10.83
N ASP A 70 5.49 -3.50 11.53
CA ASP A 70 6.90 -3.74 11.86
C ASP A 70 7.66 -4.47 10.76
N HIS A 71 6.98 -4.85 9.68
CA HIS A 71 7.61 -5.60 8.59
C HIS A 71 8.18 -4.66 7.54
N LEU A 72 9.44 -4.83 7.21
CA LEU A 72 10.01 -4.21 6.03
C LEU A 72 10.00 -5.24 4.90
N LEU A 73 9.20 -4.96 3.88
CA LEU A 73 9.03 -5.85 2.74
C LEU A 73 9.96 -5.43 1.62
N ARG A 74 10.69 -6.40 1.06
CA ARG A 74 11.53 -6.19 -0.11
C ARG A 74 11.22 -7.29 -1.11
N LYS A 75 10.37 -6.98 -2.10
CA LYS A 75 9.92 -7.93 -3.13
C LYS A 75 9.26 -9.17 -2.54
N THR A 76 8.55 -8.97 -1.45
CA THR A 76 7.82 -10.03 -0.75
C THR A 76 6.48 -9.51 -0.27
N SER A 77 5.69 -10.36 0.37
CA SER A 77 4.37 -10.00 0.86
C SER A 77 4.13 -10.52 2.26
N VAL A 78 3.17 -9.91 2.94
CA VAL A 78 2.75 -10.32 4.27
C VAL A 78 1.25 -10.07 4.43
N TRP A 79 0.59 -10.92 5.21
CA TRP A 79 -0.79 -10.69 5.65
C TRP A 79 -0.75 -9.97 6.99
N VAL A 80 -1.50 -8.87 7.09
CA VAL A 80 -1.57 -8.07 8.31
C VAL A 80 -3.04 -7.77 8.64
N PRO A 81 -3.35 -7.52 9.92
CA PRO A 81 -4.71 -7.14 10.29
C PRO A 81 -5.04 -5.74 9.81
N PHE A 82 -6.34 -5.45 9.71
CA PHE A 82 -6.80 -4.08 9.47
C PHE A 82 -6.26 -3.15 10.56
N GLY A 83 -5.95 -1.93 10.18
CA GLY A 83 -5.36 -0.96 11.09
C GLY A 83 -3.84 -0.93 11.07
N THR A 84 -3.21 -1.90 10.41
CA THR A 84 -1.75 -1.90 10.26
C THR A 84 -1.32 -0.75 9.34
N PRO A 85 -0.40 0.13 9.77
CA PRO A 85 0.06 1.22 8.91
C PRO A 85 0.93 0.69 7.78
N ILE A 86 0.76 1.29 6.60
CA ILE A 86 1.55 1.00 5.42
C ILE A 86 2.32 2.26 5.06
N VAL A 87 3.63 2.16 4.95
CA VAL A 87 4.51 3.28 4.60
C VAL A 87 5.27 2.94 3.33
N VAL A 88 5.13 3.79 2.33
CA VAL A 88 5.77 3.61 1.01
C VAL A 88 6.92 4.59 0.74
#